data_7561112ea1cc7f8653e2107b2ef985be
#
_entry.id   7561112ea1cc7f8653e2107b2ef985be
#
_cell.length_a   1.000
_cell.length_b   1.000
_cell.length_c   1.000
_cell.angle_alpha   90.00
_cell.angle_beta   90.00
_cell.angle_gamma   90.00
#
_symmetry.space_group_name_H-M   'P 1'
#
loop_
_entity.id
_entity.type
_entity.pdbx_description
1 polymer ?
#
loop_
_entity_poly.entity_id
_entity_poly.type
_entity_poly.pdbx_seq_one_letter_code
_entity_poly.pdbx_strand_id
1 'polypeptide(L)'
;QPKVGIMTDLVHFDDYIAEKLMGLDALLLEANHDVNMLQVGPYPYYLKQRILGDRGHLSNENAGRLLNKILHSNLKHIILGHLSRENNLPDLAYETVRMEITMADHPYKGDDFNITVALRSEPSPVIEF
;
A
#
# COMPACT_ATOMS: atom_id res chain seq x y z
N GLN A 1 15.70 -16.98 8.52
CA GLN A 1 15.94 -15.57 8.18
C GLN A 1 14.62 -14.90 7.78
N PRO A 2 14.28 -13.76 8.37
CA PRO A 2 13.12 -13.00 7.93
C PRO A 2 13.27 -12.55 6.47
N LYS A 3 12.18 -12.58 5.74
CA LYS A 3 12.12 -12.10 4.35
C LYS A 3 11.39 -10.77 4.29
N VAL A 4 12.04 -9.77 3.71
CA VAL A 4 11.51 -8.42 3.60
C VAL A 4 11.40 -8.04 2.12
N GLY A 5 10.25 -7.48 1.74
CA GLY A 5 10.03 -6.98 0.40
C GLY A 5 9.82 -5.48 0.40
N ILE A 6 10.23 -4.83 -0.68
CA ILE A 6 10.02 -3.40 -0.90
C ILE A 6 9.33 -3.24 -2.25
N MET A 7 8.22 -2.53 -2.26
CA MET A 7 7.40 -2.33 -3.45
C MET A 7 6.98 -0.87 -3.54
N THR A 8 7.69 -0.11 -4.36
CA THR A 8 7.44 1.31 -4.60
C THR A 8 7.38 1.58 -6.10
N ASP A 9 6.81 2.73 -6.47
CA ASP A 9 6.70 3.18 -7.86
C ASP A 9 5.93 2.20 -8.76
N LEU A 10 4.96 1.50 -8.17
CA LEU A 10 4.12 0.54 -8.86
C LEU A 10 2.70 1.10 -8.96
N VAL A 11 2.12 1.08 -10.15
CA VAL A 11 0.75 1.57 -10.38
C VAL A 11 -0.27 0.47 -10.14
N HIS A 12 0.00 -0.68 -10.70
CA HIS A 12 -0.83 -1.87 -10.55
C HIS A 12 0.09 -3.09 -10.62
N PHE A 13 -0.49 -4.23 -10.34
CA PHE A 13 0.26 -5.46 -10.20
C PHE A 13 -0.43 -6.57 -11.01
N ASP A 14 0.35 -7.58 -11.36
CA ASP A 14 -0.17 -8.78 -11.97
C ASP A 14 0.11 -10.01 -11.07
N ASP A 15 -0.36 -11.16 -11.50
CA ASP A 15 -0.19 -12.39 -10.72
C ASP A 15 1.28 -12.79 -10.57
N TYR A 16 2.13 -12.44 -11.53
CA TYR A 16 3.55 -12.71 -11.44
C TYR A 16 4.19 -11.93 -10.29
N ILE A 17 3.88 -10.63 -10.18
CA ILE A 17 4.39 -9.79 -9.08
C ILE A 17 3.86 -10.28 -7.74
N ALA A 18 2.57 -10.59 -7.66
CA ALA A 18 1.96 -11.10 -6.43
C ALA A 18 2.65 -12.41 -5.98
N GLU A 19 2.92 -13.31 -6.92
CA GLU A 19 3.62 -14.56 -6.63
C GLU A 19 5.03 -14.33 -6.08
N LYS A 20 5.77 -13.34 -6.61
CA LYS A 20 7.09 -12.99 -6.11
C LYS A 20 7.08 -12.45 -4.70
N LEU A 21 5.98 -11.83 -4.28
CA LEU A 21 5.85 -11.23 -2.95
C LEU A 21 5.31 -12.22 -1.90
N MET A 22 4.89 -13.39 -2.29
CA MET A 22 4.40 -14.40 -1.34
C MET A 22 5.53 -14.90 -0.45
N GLY A 23 5.20 -15.23 0.79
CA GLY A 23 6.16 -15.78 1.75
C GLY A 23 6.99 -14.74 2.49
N LEU A 24 6.68 -13.44 2.34
CA LEU A 24 7.40 -12.38 3.06
C LEU A 24 6.99 -12.32 4.53
N ASP A 25 7.92 -11.89 5.38
CA ASP A 25 7.67 -11.60 6.79
C ASP A 25 7.35 -10.13 7.03
N ALA A 26 7.86 -9.25 6.18
CA ALA A 26 7.57 -7.83 6.21
C ALA A 26 7.58 -7.25 4.80
N LEU A 27 6.78 -6.22 4.58
CA LEU A 27 6.66 -5.58 3.28
C LEU A 27 6.56 -4.06 3.44
N LEU A 28 7.43 -3.34 2.73
CA LEU A 28 7.28 -1.90 2.52
C LEU A 28 6.59 -1.71 1.17
N LEU A 29 5.41 -1.12 1.21
CA LEU A 29 4.52 -1.01 0.05
C LEU A 29 4.15 0.44 -0.19
N GLU A 30 4.19 0.88 -1.44
CA GLU A 30 3.70 2.20 -1.80
C GLU A 30 2.19 2.30 -1.58
N ALA A 31 1.77 3.38 -0.95
CA ALA A 31 0.38 3.82 -0.88
C ALA A 31 0.39 5.32 -1.17
N ASN A 32 0.47 5.68 -2.44
CA ASN A 32 0.81 7.04 -2.84
C ASN A 32 -0.34 8.01 -2.66
N HIS A 33 -1.54 7.64 -3.11
CA HIS A 33 -2.65 8.59 -3.15
C HIS A 33 -3.98 7.90 -2.91
N ASP A 34 -4.93 8.70 -2.39
CA ASP A 34 -6.34 8.36 -2.42
C ASP A 34 -6.89 8.76 -3.78
N VAL A 35 -7.57 7.85 -4.46
CA VAL A 35 -8.08 8.11 -5.83
C VAL A 35 -9.01 9.31 -5.86
N ASN A 36 -9.91 9.42 -4.88
CA ASN A 36 -10.85 10.55 -4.85
C ASN A 36 -10.15 11.88 -4.59
N MET A 37 -9.19 11.93 -3.67
CA MET A 37 -8.41 13.16 -3.43
C MET A 37 -7.66 13.60 -4.68
N LEU A 38 -7.06 12.65 -5.39
CA LEU A 38 -6.34 12.96 -6.62
C LEU A 38 -7.29 13.53 -7.67
N GLN A 39 -8.46 12.91 -7.86
CA GLN A 39 -9.43 13.33 -8.90
C GLN A 39 -10.02 14.70 -8.63
N VAL A 40 -10.32 15.05 -7.37
CA VAL A 40 -10.92 16.33 -7.02
C VAL A 40 -9.88 17.40 -6.66
N GLY A 41 -8.62 17.02 -6.52
CA GLY A 41 -7.56 17.91 -6.10
C GLY A 41 -7.09 18.87 -7.20
N PRO A 42 -6.11 19.74 -6.87
CA PRO A 42 -5.72 20.85 -7.75
C PRO A 42 -4.79 20.50 -8.90
N TYR A 43 -4.33 19.27 -8.99
CA TYR A 43 -3.41 18.88 -10.06
C TYR A 43 -4.06 19.04 -11.44
N PRO A 44 -3.31 19.48 -12.46
CA PRO A 44 -3.83 19.51 -13.83
C PRO A 44 -4.25 18.14 -14.34
N TYR A 45 -5.20 18.10 -15.27
CA TYR A 45 -5.74 16.85 -15.79
C TYR A 45 -4.65 15.91 -16.32
N TYR A 46 -3.68 16.45 -17.07
CA TYR A 46 -2.62 15.60 -17.64
C TYR A 46 -1.80 14.91 -16.57
N LEU A 47 -1.55 15.60 -15.42
CA LEU A 47 -0.80 15.03 -14.31
C LEU A 47 -1.60 13.95 -13.59
N LYS A 48 -2.91 14.18 -13.41
CA LYS A 48 -3.80 13.16 -12.84
C LYS A 48 -3.80 11.90 -13.68
N GLN A 49 -3.88 12.04 -14.99
CA GLN A 49 -3.85 10.89 -15.91
C GLN A 49 -2.52 10.16 -15.85
N ARG A 50 -1.43 10.88 -15.72
CA ARG A 50 -0.11 10.29 -15.58
C ARG A 50 0.03 9.48 -14.29
N ILE A 51 -0.47 10.02 -13.18
CA ILE A 51 -0.42 9.34 -11.88
C ILE A 51 -1.28 8.08 -11.89
N LEU A 52 -2.44 8.14 -12.50
CA LEU A 52 -3.36 7.00 -12.59
C LEU A 52 -2.96 5.98 -13.67
N GLY A 53 -2.08 6.36 -14.59
CA GLY A 53 -1.70 5.52 -15.72
C GLY A 53 -0.69 4.43 -15.36
N ASP A 54 -0.29 3.65 -16.38
CA ASP A 54 0.54 2.46 -16.21
C ASP A 54 1.93 2.73 -15.63
N ARG A 55 2.41 3.96 -15.73
CA ARG A 55 3.71 4.36 -15.22
C ARG A 55 3.63 5.35 -14.05
N GLY A 56 2.47 5.41 -13.42
CA GLY A 56 2.26 6.29 -12.28
C GLY A 56 2.59 5.61 -10.95
N HIS A 57 1.70 5.79 -9.99
CA HIS A 57 1.91 5.31 -8.63
C HIS A 57 0.77 4.42 -8.16
N LEU A 58 1.06 3.55 -7.21
CA LEU A 58 0.06 2.66 -6.61
C LEU A 58 -0.82 3.46 -5.66
N SER A 59 -2.13 3.41 -5.89
CA SER A 59 -3.10 4.06 -5.00
C SER A 59 -3.25 3.29 -3.69
N ASN A 60 -3.84 3.94 -2.67
CA ASN A 60 -4.17 3.26 -1.41
C ASN A 60 -5.05 2.03 -1.66
N GLU A 61 -6.05 2.18 -2.52
CA GLU A 61 -6.99 1.12 -2.86
C GLU A 61 -6.27 -0.08 -3.51
N ASN A 62 -5.40 0.19 -4.47
CA ASN A 62 -4.65 -0.87 -5.13
C ASN A 62 -3.58 -1.49 -4.24
N ALA A 63 -3.02 -0.72 -3.30
CA ALA A 63 -2.14 -1.29 -2.28
C ALA A 63 -2.88 -2.35 -1.46
N GLY A 64 -4.09 -2.04 -1.01
CA GLY A 64 -4.92 -3.01 -0.29
C GLY A 64 -5.26 -4.24 -1.12
N ARG A 65 -5.57 -4.04 -2.40
CA ARG A 65 -5.90 -5.15 -3.32
C ARG A 65 -4.70 -6.06 -3.58
N LEU A 66 -3.51 -5.47 -3.70
CA LEU A 66 -2.28 -6.27 -3.83
C LEU A 66 -2.07 -7.12 -2.58
N LEU A 67 -2.23 -6.52 -1.40
CA LEU A 67 -2.09 -7.25 -0.14
C LEU A 67 -3.04 -8.45 -0.08
N ASN A 68 -4.28 -8.29 -0.53
CA ASN A 68 -5.25 -9.39 -0.52
C ASN A 68 -4.79 -10.62 -1.33
N LYS A 69 -3.88 -10.42 -2.29
CA LYS A 69 -3.34 -11.53 -3.09
C LYS A 69 -2.17 -12.23 -2.41
N ILE A 70 -1.48 -11.57 -1.48
CA ILE A 70 -0.24 -12.09 -0.91
C ILE A 70 -0.31 -12.34 0.60
N LEU A 71 -1.44 -12.03 1.24
CA LEU A 71 -1.58 -12.21 2.69
C LEU A 71 -1.48 -13.67 3.10
N HIS A 72 -0.77 -13.88 4.21
CA HIS A 72 -0.67 -15.18 4.86
C HIS A 72 -0.34 -14.94 6.34
N SER A 73 -0.47 -15.99 7.15
CA SER A 73 -0.35 -15.87 8.61
C SER A 73 1.04 -15.44 9.08
N ASN A 74 2.07 -15.57 8.26
CA ASN A 74 3.45 -15.23 8.63
C ASN A 74 3.86 -13.81 8.19
N LEU A 75 3.05 -13.13 7.40
CA LEU A 75 3.31 -11.73 7.07
C LEU A 75 2.93 -10.87 8.27
N LYS A 76 3.92 -10.41 9.01
CA LYS A 76 3.69 -9.75 10.30
C LYS A 76 3.65 -8.23 10.21
N HIS A 77 4.42 -7.64 9.31
CA HIS A 77 4.59 -6.20 9.25
C HIS A 77 4.32 -5.68 7.85
N ILE A 78 3.44 -4.69 7.75
CA ILE A 78 3.15 -3.99 6.51
C ILE A 78 3.43 -2.52 6.78
N ILE A 79 4.34 -1.91 6.01
CA ILE A 79 4.66 -0.50 6.12
C ILE A 79 4.20 0.17 4.83
N LEU A 80 3.28 1.13 4.98
CA LEU A 80 2.82 1.94 3.86
C LEU A 80 3.71 3.16 3.76
N GLY A 81 4.22 3.43 2.57
CA GLY A 81 5.13 4.53 2.37
C GLY A 81 4.90 5.27 1.07
N HIS A 82 5.75 6.28 0.82
CA HIS A 82 5.72 7.08 -0.41
C HIS A 82 4.38 7.80 -0.62
N LEU A 83 3.80 8.32 0.46
CA LEU A 83 2.52 9.02 0.40
C LEU A 83 2.68 10.40 -0.26
N SER A 84 1.75 10.74 -1.14
CA SER A 84 1.64 12.08 -1.71
C SER A 84 1.23 13.08 -0.63
N ARG A 85 1.87 14.25 -0.62
CA ARG A 85 1.50 15.33 0.31
C ARG A 85 0.13 15.92 -0.02
N GLU A 86 -0.15 16.08 -1.31
CA GLU A 86 -1.35 16.77 -1.78
C GLU A 86 -2.55 15.85 -1.90
N ASN A 87 -2.33 14.56 -2.13
CA ASN A 87 -3.39 13.64 -2.53
C ASN A 87 -3.54 12.45 -1.58
N ASN A 88 -3.02 12.57 -0.36
CA ASN A 88 -3.14 11.53 0.64
C ASN A 88 -3.05 12.08 2.05
N LEU A 89 -3.48 11.27 3.01
CA LEU A 89 -3.32 11.50 4.44
C LEU A 89 -2.91 10.16 5.07
N PRO A 90 -1.99 10.17 6.05
CA PRO A 90 -1.56 8.92 6.68
C PRO A 90 -2.70 8.07 7.23
N ASP A 91 -3.65 8.69 7.95
CA ASP A 91 -4.78 7.97 8.51
C ASP A 91 -5.69 7.41 7.42
N LEU A 92 -5.86 8.14 6.32
CA LEU A 92 -6.66 7.69 5.19
C LEU A 92 -6.03 6.49 4.49
N ALA A 93 -4.71 6.53 4.27
CA ALA A 93 -3.99 5.40 3.69
C ALA A 93 -4.14 4.16 4.58
N TYR A 94 -3.93 4.31 5.87
CA TYR A 94 -4.07 3.23 6.85
C TYR A 94 -5.47 2.62 6.80
N GLU A 95 -6.50 3.45 6.92
CA GLU A 95 -7.89 2.97 6.97
C GLU A 95 -8.33 2.33 5.65
N THR A 96 -7.91 2.91 4.51
CA THR A 96 -8.26 2.35 3.20
C THR A 96 -7.67 0.95 3.04
N VAL A 97 -6.41 0.77 3.37
CA VAL A 97 -5.74 -0.53 3.27
C VAL A 97 -6.38 -1.53 4.24
N ARG A 98 -6.60 -1.11 5.48
CA ARG A 98 -7.23 -1.96 6.50
C ARG A 98 -8.61 -2.44 6.06
N MET A 99 -9.41 -1.55 5.51
CA MET A 99 -10.76 -1.88 5.05
C MET A 99 -10.74 -2.79 3.82
N GLU A 100 -9.84 -2.57 2.88
CA GLU A 100 -9.70 -3.45 1.72
C GLU A 100 -9.39 -4.88 2.16
N ILE A 101 -8.52 -5.06 3.14
CA ILE A 101 -8.22 -6.38 3.69
C ILE A 101 -9.46 -6.98 4.37
N THR A 102 -10.10 -6.20 5.23
CA THR A 102 -11.23 -6.68 6.04
C THR A 102 -12.43 -7.08 5.19
N MET A 103 -12.68 -6.37 4.09
CA MET A 103 -13.83 -6.58 3.22
C MET A 103 -13.59 -7.62 2.13
N ALA A 104 -12.37 -8.10 1.97
CA ALA A 104 -12.04 -9.07 0.94
C ALA A 104 -12.54 -10.49 1.30
N ASP A 105 -12.63 -11.35 0.29
CA ASP A 105 -13.15 -12.70 0.43
C ASP A 105 -12.04 -13.66 0.85
N HIS A 106 -11.59 -13.52 2.10
CA HIS A 106 -10.64 -14.41 2.76
C HIS A 106 -10.82 -14.28 4.29
N PRO A 107 -10.22 -15.18 5.10
CA PRO A 107 -10.44 -15.18 6.54
C PRO A 107 -9.72 -14.05 7.30
N TYR A 108 -8.78 -13.36 6.68
CA TYR A 108 -8.00 -12.34 7.37
C TYR A 108 -8.75 -11.02 7.46
N LYS A 109 -8.47 -10.28 8.54
CA LYS A 109 -8.95 -8.91 8.75
C LYS A 109 -7.76 -7.97 8.85
N GLY A 110 -7.98 -6.68 8.62
CA GLY A 110 -6.89 -5.71 8.68
C GLY A 110 -6.18 -5.70 10.03
N ASP A 111 -6.91 -5.95 11.11
CA ASP A 111 -6.34 -5.97 12.46
C ASP A 111 -5.47 -7.20 12.75
N ASP A 112 -5.46 -8.20 11.88
CA ASP A 112 -4.59 -9.36 12.03
C ASP A 112 -3.12 -9.04 11.70
N PHE A 113 -2.85 -7.88 11.11
CA PHE A 113 -1.52 -7.47 10.66
C PHE A 113 -1.10 -6.18 11.33
N ASN A 114 0.21 -6.03 11.54
CA ASN A 114 0.77 -4.78 12.04
C ASN A 114 1.01 -3.84 10.85
N ILE A 115 0.04 -2.96 10.60
CA ILE A 115 0.09 -1.98 9.52
C ILE A 115 0.56 -0.65 10.10
N THR A 116 1.65 -0.10 9.56
CA THR A 116 2.17 1.20 9.96
C THR A 116 2.35 2.08 8.73
N VAL A 117 2.46 3.39 8.94
CA VAL A 117 2.68 4.36 7.87
C VAL A 117 4.00 5.07 8.11
N ALA A 118 4.87 5.04 7.11
CA ALA A 118 6.14 5.77 7.17
C ALA A 118 5.90 7.21 6.71
N LEU A 119 6.20 8.16 7.61
CA LEU A 119 6.02 9.59 7.35
C LEU A 119 7.31 10.19 6.82
N ARG A 120 7.18 11.16 5.91
CA ARG A 120 8.35 11.81 5.28
C ARG A 120 9.25 12.53 6.27
N SER A 121 8.66 13.13 7.29
CA SER A 121 9.36 13.97 8.27
C SER A 121 9.76 13.23 9.52
N GLU A 122 9.48 11.93 9.60
CA GLU A 122 9.74 11.13 10.79
C GLU A 122 10.42 9.81 10.42
N PRO A 123 11.28 9.27 11.31
CA PRO A 123 11.82 7.94 11.08
C PRO A 123 10.73 6.88 11.05
N SER A 124 10.93 5.84 10.26
CA SER A 124 10.03 4.70 10.26
C SER A 124 10.08 3.98 11.61
N PRO A 125 8.98 3.34 12.04
CA PRO A 125 9.00 2.55 13.27
C PRO A 125 10.04 1.43 13.21
N VAL A 126 10.57 1.07 14.36
CA VAL A 126 11.44 -0.10 14.48
C VAL A 126 10.59 -1.35 14.36
N ILE A 127 11.03 -2.28 13.51
CA ILE A 127 10.33 -3.54 13.29
C ILE A 127 11.10 -4.66 13.98
N GLU A 128 10.40 -5.42 14.81
CA GLU A 128 10.94 -6.61 15.47
C GLU A 128 10.23 -7.85 14.93
N PHE A 129 11.03 -8.80 14.53
CA PHE A 129 10.53 -10.06 13.94
C PHE A 129 10.36 -11.16 14.96
#